data_5643fa79bb890a04ae14ae65cc38f5c2
#
_entry.id   5643fa79bb890a04ae14ae65cc38f5c2
#
_cell.length_a   1.000
_cell.length_b   1.000
_cell.length_c   1.000
_cell.angle_alpha   90.00
_cell.angle_beta   90.00
_cell.angle_gamma   90.00
#
_symmetry.space_group_name_H-M   'P 1'
#
loop_
_entity.id
_entity.type
_entity.pdbx_description
1 polymer ?
#
loop_
_entity_poly.entity_id
_entity_poly.type
_entity_poly.pdbx_seq_one_letter_code
_entity_poly.pdbx_strand_id
1 'polypeptide(L)'
;AVLARFQPIFAPTALPEMQEAGLRDFLIFDNNKHWSGLQRLGPRLCADMPTLRSGLAVLLNESKPIADRYDYAIGHINGMGRAVATAILLVAHPDRYGVWNTTSEAGLKALELWPRFERGEREGSRYATINVLLLELCAALQVDLWTLDALWYYLLLDIDSVKPPLPPPVIDESDGGEVIGVQAFGLERHLHEFLRDNWAHTELGKTWRLYREPGNENAGYEYPCNVGRIDLLAHHCTEPKW
;
A
#
# COMPACT_ATOMS: atom_id res chain seq x y z
N ALA A 1 0.20 -4.33 -14.90
CA ALA A 1 1.43 -5.14 -14.75
C ALA A 1 1.38 -5.97 -13.47
N VAL A 2 1.18 -5.35 -12.27
CA VAL A 2 1.20 -6.03 -10.95
C VAL A 2 0.11 -7.09 -10.83
N LEU A 3 -1.15 -6.75 -11.10
CA LEU A 3 -2.26 -7.71 -11.04
C LEU A 3 -2.01 -8.92 -11.95
N ALA A 4 -1.61 -8.71 -13.19
CA ALA A 4 -1.31 -9.80 -14.13
C ALA A 4 -0.16 -10.72 -13.65
N ARG A 5 0.78 -10.18 -12.86
CA ARG A 5 1.88 -10.94 -12.27
C ARG A 5 1.42 -11.80 -11.09
N PHE A 6 0.63 -11.23 -10.19
CA PHE A 6 0.35 -11.86 -8.90
C PHE A 6 -1.01 -12.54 -8.78
N GLN A 7 -2.02 -12.14 -9.57
CA GLN A 7 -3.31 -12.85 -9.60
C GLN A 7 -3.17 -14.38 -9.76
N PRO A 8 -2.31 -14.89 -10.65
CA PRO A 8 -2.20 -16.34 -10.85
C PRO A 8 -1.79 -17.11 -9.60
N ILE A 9 -0.98 -16.52 -8.71
CA ILE A 9 -0.56 -17.23 -7.48
C ILE A 9 -1.69 -17.38 -6.46
N PHE A 10 -2.70 -16.51 -6.52
CA PHE A 10 -3.87 -16.56 -5.67
C PHE A 10 -5.08 -17.26 -6.31
N ALA A 11 -4.92 -17.80 -7.51
CA ALA A 11 -5.97 -18.60 -8.15
C ALA A 11 -6.25 -19.86 -7.33
N PRO A 12 -7.53 -20.31 -7.18
CA PRO A 12 -7.88 -21.49 -6.38
C PRO A 12 -7.10 -22.75 -6.77
N THR A 13 -6.77 -22.90 -8.04
CA THR A 13 -5.99 -24.03 -8.57
C THR A 13 -4.49 -23.94 -8.26
N ALA A 14 -3.96 -22.74 -7.98
CA ALA A 14 -2.56 -22.52 -7.68
C ALA A 14 -2.25 -22.56 -6.17
N LEU A 15 -3.23 -22.27 -5.31
CA LEU A 15 -3.05 -22.22 -3.86
C LEU A 15 -2.45 -23.49 -3.26
N PRO A 16 -2.89 -24.73 -3.61
CA PRO A 16 -2.31 -25.95 -3.04
C PRO A 16 -0.81 -26.09 -3.28
N GLU A 17 -0.32 -25.57 -4.40
CA GLU A 17 1.07 -25.64 -4.84
C GLU A 17 1.85 -24.33 -4.63
N MET A 18 1.22 -23.33 -3.97
CA MET A 18 1.86 -22.04 -3.72
C MET A 18 3.20 -22.22 -3.00
N GLN A 19 4.25 -21.64 -3.56
CA GLN A 19 5.58 -21.66 -2.97
C GLN A 19 5.81 -20.42 -2.11
N GLU A 20 6.59 -20.58 -1.05
CA GLU A 20 7.02 -19.46 -0.18
C GLU A 20 7.60 -18.30 -1.00
N ALA A 21 8.47 -18.61 -1.99
CA ALA A 21 9.10 -17.61 -2.83
C ALA A 21 8.07 -16.73 -3.57
N GLY A 22 6.97 -17.30 -4.06
CA GLY A 22 5.92 -16.56 -4.77
C GLY A 22 5.20 -15.57 -3.86
N LEU A 23 4.86 -15.97 -2.64
CA LEU A 23 4.25 -15.05 -1.68
C LEU A 23 5.23 -13.98 -1.22
N ARG A 24 6.47 -14.35 -0.88
CA ARG A 24 7.51 -13.35 -0.49
C ARG A 24 7.76 -12.34 -1.60
N ASP A 25 7.78 -12.78 -2.85
CA ASP A 25 7.91 -11.90 -4.01
C ASP A 25 6.76 -10.88 -4.10
N PHE A 26 5.53 -11.32 -3.85
CA PHE A 26 4.37 -10.42 -3.74
C PHE A 26 4.50 -9.40 -2.60
N LEU A 27 5.02 -9.80 -1.45
CA LEU A 27 5.14 -8.90 -0.28
C LEU A 27 6.22 -7.82 -0.45
N ILE A 28 7.16 -7.97 -1.40
CA ILE A 28 8.21 -6.99 -1.68
C ILE A 28 7.59 -5.78 -2.38
N PHE A 29 7.84 -4.59 -1.82
CA PHE A 29 7.32 -3.32 -2.34
C PHE A 29 7.67 -3.08 -3.81
N ASP A 30 8.93 -3.28 -4.20
CA ASP A 30 9.39 -3.08 -5.58
C ASP A 30 8.63 -3.95 -6.60
N ASN A 31 7.98 -5.01 -6.15
CA ASN A 31 7.19 -5.91 -6.98
C ASN A 31 5.70 -5.58 -6.97
N ASN A 32 5.13 -5.30 -5.79
CA ASN A 32 3.71 -5.01 -5.65
C ASN A 32 3.35 -3.53 -5.93
N LYS A 33 4.31 -2.60 -5.75
CA LYS A 33 4.19 -1.16 -6.05
C LYS A 33 3.15 -0.38 -5.22
N HIS A 34 2.51 -1.02 -4.24
CA HIS A 34 1.45 -0.41 -3.43
C HIS A 34 1.78 -0.42 -1.92
N TRP A 35 2.32 -1.52 -1.40
CA TRP A 35 2.39 -1.74 0.06
C TRP A 35 3.83 -1.98 0.52
N SER A 36 4.44 -0.97 1.13
CA SER A 36 5.86 -0.99 1.50
C SER A 36 6.20 -1.84 2.74
N GLY A 37 5.23 -2.03 3.64
CA GLY A 37 5.49 -2.69 4.93
C GLY A 37 5.36 -4.21 4.94
N LEU A 38 4.75 -4.82 3.91
CA LEU A 38 4.32 -6.22 3.94
C LEU A 38 5.47 -7.23 3.98
N GLN A 39 6.61 -6.91 3.40
CA GLN A 39 7.77 -7.82 3.31
C GLN A 39 8.26 -8.31 4.68
N ARG A 40 8.08 -7.53 5.74
CA ARG A 40 8.48 -7.91 7.11
C ARG A 40 7.68 -9.10 7.66
N LEU A 41 6.47 -9.28 7.16
CA LEU A 41 5.55 -10.32 7.59
C LEU A 41 5.84 -11.67 6.91
N GLY A 42 6.62 -11.67 5.84
CA GLY A 42 6.97 -12.87 5.08
C GLY A 42 7.46 -14.05 5.93
N PRO A 43 8.43 -13.86 6.85
CA PRO A 43 8.91 -14.96 7.70
C PRO A 43 7.81 -15.58 8.58
N ARG A 44 6.89 -14.76 9.12
CA ARG A 44 5.78 -15.26 9.95
C ARG A 44 4.71 -15.95 9.12
N LEU A 45 4.33 -15.36 8.00
CA LEU A 45 3.32 -15.91 7.10
C LEU A 45 3.75 -17.24 6.50
N CYS A 46 5.03 -17.38 6.13
CA CYS A 46 5.57 -18.57 5.49
C CYS A 46 6.07 -19.63 6.48
N ALA A 47 6.03 -19.37 7.78
CA ALA A 47 6.50 -20.31 8.80
C ALA A 47 5.74 -21.66 8.77
N ASP A 48 4.47 -21.63 8.35
CA ASP A 48 3.63 -22.81 8.18
C ASP A 48 2.87 -22.72 6.84
N MET A 49 3.50 -23.16 5.77
CA MET A 49 2.93 -23.10 4.42
C MET A 49 1.64 -23.95 4.26
N PRO A 50 1.48 -25.12 4.88
CA PRO A 50 0.20 -25.84 4.87
C PRO A 50 -0.96 -25.01 5.44
N THR A 51 -0.77 -24.44 6.63
CA THR A 51 -1.79 -23.57 7.26
C THR A 51 -2.03 -22.30 6.43
N LEU A 52 -1.00 -21.68 5.89
CA LEU A 52 -1.13 -20.53 5.01
C LEU A 52 -1.98 -20.86 3.77
N ARG A 53 -1.66 -21.93 3.05
CA ARG A 53 -2.41 -22.36 1.85
C ARG A 53 -3.87 -22.63 2.14
N SER A 54 -4.16 -23.39 3.21
CA SER A 54 -5.52 -23.71 3.61
C SER A 54 -6.30 -22.46 4.06
N GLY A 55 -5.65 -21.57 4.80
CA GLY A 55 -6.25 -20.32 5.23
C GLY A 55 -6.55 -19.37 4.06
N LEU A 56 -5.64 -19.27 3.09
CA LEU A 56 -5.87 -18.50 1.86
C LEU A 56 -6.97 -19.12 1.01
N ALA A 57 -7.06 -20.44 0.94
CA ALA A 57 -8.16 -21.11 0.25
C ALA A 57 -9.52 -20.75 0.87
N VAL A 58 -9.59 -20.59 2.20
CA VAL A 58 -10.81 -20.11 2.86
C VAL A 58 -11.05 -18.64 2.58
N LEU A 59 -10.03 -17.78 2.70
CA LEU A 59 -10.14 -16.34 2.47
C LEU A 59 -10.67 -16.02 1.06
N LEU A 60 -10.19 -16.74 0.06
CA LEU A 60 -10.50 -16.51 -1.35
C LEU A 60 -11.72 -17.31 -1.84
N ASN A 61 -12.36 -18.10 -1.00
CA ASN A 61 -13.55 -18.87 -1.36
C ASN A 61 -14.82 -18.02 -1.34
N GLU A 62 -15.19 -17.46 -2.46
CA GLU A 62 -16.35 -16.56 -2.60
C GLU A 62 -17.73 -17.20 -2.36
N SER A 63 -17.80 -18.50 -2.12
CA SER A 63 -19.08 -19.15 -1.74
C SER A 63 -19.51 -18.84 -0.31
N LYS A 64 -18.64 -18.23 0.52
CA LYS A 64 -18.92 -17.86 1.91
C LYS A 64 -18.90 -16.33 2.08
N PRO A 65 -19.64 -15.79 3.08
CA PRO A 65 -19.60 -14.36 3.40
C PRO A 65 -18.18 -13.89 3.68
N ILE A 66 -17.82 -12.70 3.21
CA ILE A 66 -16.46 -12.15 3.38
C ILE A 66 -16.10 -11.99 4.85
N ALA A 67 -17.04 -11.61 5.72
CA ALA A 67 -16.82 -11.50 7.15
C ALA A 67 -16.27 -12.77 7.78
N ASP A 68 -16.86 -13.92 7.46
CA ASP A 68 -16.47 -15.21 8.03
C ASP A 68 -15.13 -15.70 7.48
N ARG A 69 -14.87 -15.47 6.19
CA ARG A 69 -13.60 -15.83 5.53
C ARG A 69 -12.43 -15.00 6.08
N TYR A 70 -12.69 -13.74 6.27
CA TYR A 70 -11.72 -12.78 6.78
C TYR A 70 -11.34 -13.13 8.23
N ASP A 71 -12.33 -13.28 9.12
CA ASP A 71 -12.09 -13.65 10.52
C ASP A 71 -11.34 -14.99 10.63
N TYR A 72 -11.69 -15.97 9.77
CA TYR A 72 -10.97 -17.22 9.71
C TYR A 72 -9.49 -17.02 9.36
N ALA A 73 -9.20 -16.29 8.30
CA ALA A 73 -7.82 -16.08 7.85
C ALA A 73 -6.97 -15.36 8.90
N ILE A 74 -7.51 -14.26 9.49
CA ILE A 74 -6.82 -13.51 10.54
C ILE A 74 -6.57 -14.36 11.79
N GLY A 75 -7.52 -15.20 12.17
CA GLY A 75 -7.41 -16.04 13.38
C GLY A 75 -6.54 -17.28 13.21
N HIS A 76 -6.30 -17.75 11.99
CA HIS A 76 -5.63 -19.04 11.75
C HIS A 76 -4.25 -18.92 11.10
N ILE A 77 -4.00 -17.87 10.32
CA ILE A 77 -2.71 -17.68 9.64
C ILE A 77 -1.84 -16.78 10.49
N ASN A 78 -0.74 -17.32 11.01
CA ASN A 78 0.20 -16.53 11.82
C ASN A 78 0.81 -15.38 11.01
N GLY A 79 0.70 -14.15 11.53
CA GLY A 79 1.17 -12.94 10.85
C GLY A 79 0.21 -12.38 9.80
N MET A 80 -0.99 -12.96 9.64
CA MET A 80 -2.02 -12.41 8.77
C MET A 80 -2.74 -11.27 9.49
N GLY A 81 -2.39 -10.05 9.15
CA GLY A 81 -3.13 -8.85 9.59
C GLY A 81 -4.04 -8.32 8.48
N ARG A 82 -4.83 -7.30 8.82
CA ARG A 82 -5.80 -6.68 7.90
C ARG A 82 -5.16 -6.20 6.60
N ALA A 83 -3.98 -5.56 6.67
CA ALA A 83 -3.28 -5.04 5.50
C ALA A 83 -2.92 -6.15 4.50
N VAL A 84 -2.36 -7.28 4.96
CA VAL A 84 -2.00 -8.41 4.09
C VAL A 84 -3.24 -9.11 3.53
N ALA A 85 -4.22 -9.40 4.39
CA ALA A 85 -5.43 -10.10 3.98
C ALA A 85 -6.18 -9.33 2.88
N THR A 86 -6.34 -8.01 3.06
CA THR A 86 -7.06 -7.17 2.10
C THR A 86 -6.25 -6.85 0.85
N ALA A 87 -4.92 -6.75 0.94
CA ALA A 87 -4.04 -6.65 -0.23
C ALA A 87 -4.13 -7.92 -1.11
N ILE A 88 -4.15 -9.11 -0.49
CA ILE A 88 -4.36 -10.37 -1.21
C ILE A 88 -5.75 -10.41 -1.86
N LEU A 89 -6.79 -10.00 -1.14
CA LEU A 89 -8.16 -9.92 -1.65
C LEU A 89 -8.25 -8.96 -2.85
N LEU A 90 -7.65 -7.78 -2.77
CA LEU A 90 -7.63 -6.83 -3.90
C LEU A 90 -6.92 -7.43 -5.11
N VAL A 91 -5.78 -8.07 -4.94
CA VAL A 91 -5.07 -8.67 -6.08
C VAL A 91 -5.83 -9.83 -6.67
N ALA A 92 -6.42 -10.70 -5.85
CA ALA A 92 -7.19 -11.85 -6.32
C ALA A 92 -8.49 -11.44 -7.03
N HIS A 93 -9.18 -10.43 -6.51
CA HIS A 93 -10.49 -9.96 -6.97
C HIS A 93 -10.56 -8.42 -6.99
N PRO A 94 -9.87 -7.75 -7.93
CA PRO A 94 -9.66 -6.30 -7.93
C PRO A 94 -10.94 -5.47 -8.17
N ASP A 95 -12.00 -6.10 -8.59
CA ASP A 95 -13.33 -5.53 -8.80
C ASP A 95 -14.26 -5.70 -7.59
N ARG A 96 -13.83 -6.40 -6.53
CA ARG A 96 -14.71 -6.82 -5.43
C ARG A 96 -14.24 -6.43 -4.04
N TYR A 97 -12.94 -6.37 -3.80
CA TYR A 97 -12.38 -6.17 -2.46
C TYR A 97 -11.34 -5.06 -2.43
N GLY A 98 -11.62 -4.03 -1.63
CA GLY A 98 -10.70 -2.93 -1.38
C GLY A 98 -9.75 -3.22 -0.21
N VAL A 99 -8.69 -2.43 -0.11
CA VAL A 99 -7.70 -2.57 0.95
C VAL A 99 -8.12 -1.81 2.20
N TRP A 100 -8.04 -2.50 3.34
CA TRP A 100 -8.15 -1.92 4.66
C TRP A 100 -6.79 -1.97 5.36
N ASN A 101 -6.13 -0.85 5.42
CA ASN A 101 -4.87 -0.64 6.13
C ASN A 101 -4.91 0.72 6.86
N THR A 102 -3.81 1.09 7.51
CA THR A 102 -3.72 2.38 8.21
C THR A 102 -3.90 3.58 7.29
N THR A 103 -3.46 3.49 6.05
CA THR A 103 -3.56 4.56 5.06
C THR A 103 -5.01 4.77 4.60
N SER A 104 -5.71 3.70 4.20
CA SER A 104 -7.13 3.79 3.82
C SER A 104 -8.02 4.18 5.00
N GLU A 105 -7.72 3.69 6.22
CA GLU A 105 -8.42 4.11 7.44
C GLU A 105 -8.23 5.60 7.71
N ALA A 106 -7.00 6.11 7.62
CA ALA A 106 -6.72 7.53 7.78
C ALA A 106 -7.42 8.39 6.72
N GLY A 107 -7.42 7.94 5.47
CA GLY A 107 -8.12 8.61 4.37
C GLY A 107 -9.64 8.69 4.61
N LEU A 108 -10.26 7.58 5.00
CA LEU A 108 -11.69 7.56 5.33
C LEU A 108 -12.03 8.45 6.52
N LYS A 109 -11.18 8.49 7.55
CA LYS A 109 -11.34 9.41 8.70
C LYS A 109 -11.19 10.87 8.30
N ALA A 110 -10.24 11.18 7.45
CA ALA A 110 -10.01 12.54 6.96
C ALA A 110 -11.18 13.07 6.12
N LEU A 111 -11.87 12.19 5.40
CA LEU A 111 -13.08 12.50 4.65
C LEU A 111 -14.36 12.44 5.51
N GLU A 112 -14.25 12.18 6.81
CA GLU A 112 -15.39 11.99 7.74
C GLU A 112 -16.32 10.82 7.33
N LEU A 113 -15.80 9.86 6.58
CA LEU A 113 -16.54 8.69 6.08
C LEU A 113 -16.31 7.43 6.91
N TRP A 114 -15.48 7.50 7.98
CA TRP A 114 -15.19 6.32 8.78
C TRP A 114 -16.46 5.77 9.45
N PRO A 115 -16.82 4.49 9.22
CA PRO A 115 -18.01 3.90 9.78
C PRO A 115 -17.96 3.85 11.31
N ARG A 116 -19.14 3.94 11.93
CA ARG A 116 -19.28 3.69 13.37
C ARG A 116 -19.48 2.21 13.60
N PHE A 117 -18.64 1.62 14.42
CA PHE A 117 -18.68 0.22 14.79
C PHE A 117 -19.18 0.02 16.22
N GLU A 118 -19.88 -1.07 16.48
CA GLU A 118 -20.27 -1.45 17.82
C GLU A 118 -19.07 -1.99 18.62
N ARG A 119 -19.12 -1.84 19.94
CA ARG A 119 -18.07 -2.39 20.80
C ARG A 119 -18.06 -3.92 20.72
N GLY A 120 -16.93 -4.51 20.35
CA GLY A 120 -16.78 -5.95 20.20
C GLY A 120 -17.26 -6.50 18.87
N GLU A 121 -17.59 -5.64 17.90
CA GLU A 121 -17.88 -6.07 16.55
C GLU A 121 -16.69 -6.80 15.92
N ARG A 122 -16.98 -7.94 15.26
CA ARG A 122 -15.95 -8.78 14.64
C ARG A 122 -15.22 -8.04 13.53
N GLU A 123 -13.92 -8.27 13.38
CA GLU A 123 -13.08 -7.63 12.36
C GLU A 123 -13.60 -7.91 10.95
N GLY A 124 -14.05 -9.14 10.67
CA GLY A 124 -14.64 -9.48 9.38
C GLY A 124 -15.93 -8.73 9.06
N SER A 125 -16.78 -8.45 10.07
CA SER A 125 -17.98 -7.62 9.89
C SER A 125 -17.59 -6.18 9.60
N ARG A 126 -16.61 -5.64 10.31
CA ARG A 126 -16.05 -4.31 10.05
C ARG A 126 -15.50 -4.21 8.63
N TYR A 127 -14.71 -5.21 8.22
CA TYR A 127 -14.17 -5.22 6.87
C TYR A 127 -15.28 -5.27 5.81
N ALA A 128 -16.31 -6.09 6.03
CA ALA A 128 -17.46 -6.12 5.11
C ALA A 128 -18.11 -4.74 4.93
N THR A 129 -18.32 -4.00 6.03
CA THR A 129 -18.86 -2.63 6.01
C THR A 129 -17.90 -1.65 5.30
N ILE A 130 -16.60 -1.71 5.61
CA ILE A 130 -15.59 -0.86 4.97
C ILE A 130 -15.54 -1.16 3.47
N ASN A 131 -15.59 -2.42 3.07
CA ASN A 131 -15.52 -2.81 1.66
C ASN A 131 -16.70 -2.29 0.85
N VAL A 132 -17.91 -2.29 1.42
CA VAL A 132 -19.07 -1.66 0.77
C VAL A 132 -18.83 -0.18 0.54
N LEU A 133 -18.33 0.53 1.54
CA LEU A 133 -18.00 1.96 1.42
C LEU A 133 -16.92 2.23 0.36
N LEU A 134 -15.88 1.39 0.30
CA LEU A 134 -14.84 1.53 -0.73
C LEU A 134 -15.40 1.33 -2.14
N LEU A 135 -16.32 0.38 -2.32
CA LEU A 135 -17.00 0.16 -3.60
C LEU A 135 -17.90 1.35 -3.97
N GLU A 136 -18.63 1.92 -3.01
CA GLU A 136 -19.44 3.12 -3.22
C GLU A 136 -18.58 4.32 -3.62
N LEU A 137 -17.42 4.50 -2.98
CA LEU A 137 -16.47 5.55 -3.36
C LEU A 137 -15.90 5.33 -4.77
N CYS A 138 -15.56 4.09 -5.13
CA CYS A 138 -15.13 3.78 -6.49
C CYS A 138 -16.19 4.14 -7.52
N ALA A 139 -17.45 3.81 -7.25
CA ALA A 139 -18.57 4.14 -8.13
C ALA A 139 -18.77 5.66 -8.25
N ALA A 140 -18.70 6.38 -7.14
CA ALA A 140 -18.85 7.85 -7.12
C ALA A 140 -17.71 8.57 -7.84
N LEU A 141 -16.47 8.10 -7.67
CA LEU A 141 -15.27 8.68 -8.27
C LEU A 141 -14.98 8.16 -9.69
N GLN A 142 -15.70 7.15 -10.14
CA GLN A 142 -15.47 6.47 -11.43
C GLN A 142 -14.06 5.90 -11.56
N VAL A 143 -13.54 5.31 -10.48
CA VAL A 143 -12.23 4.64 -10.43
C VAL A 143 -12.40 3.19 -9.99
N ASP A 144 -11.37 2.36 -10.22
CA ASP A 144 -11.31 1.01 -9.67
C ASP A 144 -10.70 1.00 -8.24
N LEU A 145 -10.83 -0.12 -7.55
CA LEU A 145 -10.32 -0.29 -6.18
C LEU A 145 -8.79 -0.20 -6.11
N TRP A 146 -8.09 -0.59 -7.18
CA TRP A 146 -6.64 -0.46 -7.28
C TRP A 146 -6.20 1.01 -7.32
N THR A 147 -6.90 1.80 -8.12
CA THR A 147 -6.68 3.24 -8.21
C THR A 147 -7.08 3.94 -6.92
N LEU A 148 -8.22 3.55 -6.30
CA LEU A 148 -8.64 4.12 -5.02
C LEU A 148 -7.59 3.90 -3.93
N ASP A 149 -6.99 2.69 -3.85
CA ASP A 149 -5.93 2.39 -2.88
C ASP A 149 -4.71 3.32 -3.07
N ALA A 150 -4.33 3.62 -4.30
CA ALA A 150 -3.27 4.58 -4.59
C ALA A 150 -3.65 6.02 -4.22
N LEU A 151 -4.93 6.41 -4.39
CA LEU A 151 -5.39 7.78 -4.13
C LEU A 151 -5.35 8.17 -2.65
N TRP A 152 -5.49 7.21 -1.71
CA TRP A 152 -5.37 7.49 -0.28
C TRP A 152 -4.05 8.16 0.08
N TYR A 153 -3.00 7.76 -0.58
CA TYR A 153 -1.69 8.34 -0.42
C TYR A 153 -1.66 9.83 -0.75
N TYR A 154 -2.17 10.20 -1.91
CA TYR A 154 -2.19 11.60 -2.35
C TYR A 154 -3.10 12.47 -1.49
N LEU A 155 -4.24 11.93 -1.06
CA LEU A 155 -5.15 12.63 -0.14
C LEU A 155 -4.46 12.99 1.17
N LEU A 156 -3.70 12.06 1.76
CA LEU A 156 -3.03 12.29 3.04
C LEU A 156 -1.86 13.26 2.91
N LEU A 157 -1.15 13.28 1.79
CA LEU A 157 -0.11 14.29 1.52
C LEU A 157 -0.69 15.72 1.51
N ASP A 158 -1.84 15.92 0.89
CA ASP A 158 -2.51 17.23 0.84
C ASP A 158 -2.96 17.67 2.24
N ILE A 159 -3.44 16.75 3.06
CA ILE A 159 -3.90 17.05 4.42
C ILE A 159 -2.72 17.40 5.34
N ASP A 160 -1.61 16.70 5.25
CA ASP A 160 -0.39 16.96 6.04
C ASP A 160 0.26 18.31 5.66
N SER A 161 0.09 18.77 4.43
CA SER A 161 0.55 20.10 4.00
C SER A 161 -0.22 21.25 4.63
N VAL A 162 -1.42 20.99 5.18
CA VAL A 162 -2.33 22.00 5.76
C VAL A 162 -2.35 21.98 7.30
N LYS A 163 -1.84 20.94 7.96
CA LYS A 163 -1.84 20.81 9.44
C LYS A 163 -0.44 20.97 10.05
N PRO A 164 -0.33 21.61 11.23
CA PRO A 164 0.91 21.55 12.01
C PRO A 164 1.24 20.07 12.40
N PRO A 165 2.52 19.72 12.58
CA PRO A 165 2.94 18.34 12.81
C PRO A 165 2.23 17.76 14.04
N LEU A 166 1.56 16.62 13.83
CA LEU A 166 0.94 15.84 14.90
C LEU A 166 2.03 15.18 15.76
N PRO A 167 1.78 14.99 17.08
CA PRO A 167 2.69 14.22 17.92
C PRO A 167 2.85 12.79 17.38
N PRO A 168 4.02 12.15 17.61
CA PRO A 168 4.28 10.82 17.10
C PRO A 168 3.21 9.83 17.56
N PRO A 169 2.71 8.96 16.66
CA PRO A 169 1.63 8.03 16.98
C PRO A 169 2.07 7.00 18.01
N VAL A 170 1.16 6.68 18.91
CA VAL A 170 1.31 5.55 19.84
C VAL A 170 1.24 4.26 19.04
N ILE A 171 2.26 3.42 19.17
CA ILE A 171 2.35 2.12 18.51
C ILE A 171 1.35 1.18 19.19
N ASP A 172 0.31 0.77 18.51
CA ASP A 172 -0.53 -0.34 18.93
C ASP A 172 0.09 -1.64 18.42
N GLU A 173 0.73 -2.39 19.32
CA GLU A 173 1.38 -3.67 19.01
C GLU A 173 0.39 -4.77 18.56
N SER A 174 -0.91 -4.55 18.70
CA SER A 174 -1.97 -5.52 18.38
C SER A 174 -2.23 -5.65 16.86
N ASP A 175 -1.78 -4.71 16.05
CA ASP A 175 -2.09 -4.64 14.61
C ASP A 175 -0.92 -5.08 13.70
N GLY A 176 -0.21 -6.13 14.03
CA GLY A 176 0.82 -6.73 13.17
C GLY A 176 2.00 -5.81 12.84
N GLY A 177 2.17 -4.71 13.57
CA GLY A 177 3.38 -3.90 13.58
C GLY A 177 3.61 -3.05 12.33
N GLU A 178 2.60 -2.44 11.76
CA GLU A 178 2.78 -1.39 10.75
C GLU A 178 3.38 -0.13 11.40
N VAL A 179 4.70 0.00 11.35
CA VAL A 179 5.40 1.21 11.82
C VAL A 179 5.25 2.29 10.75
N ILE A 180 4.57 3.38 11.10
CA ILE A 180 4.33 4.54 10.22
C ILE A 180 5.63 5.08 9.61
N GLY A 181 6.77 4.96 10.29
CA GLY A 181 8.07 5.36 9.77
C GLY A 181 8.53 4.62 8.49
N VAL A 182 8.08 3.37 8.28
CA VAL A 182 8.43 2.60 7.07
C VAL A 182 7.50 2.93 5.90
N GLN A 183 6.25 3.30 6.18
CA GLN A 183 5.35 3.86 5.17
C GLN A 183 5.85 5.22 4.68
N ALA A 184 6.26 6.12 5.59
CA ALA A 184 6.85 7.41 5.22
C ALA A 184 8.06 7.22 4.30
N PHE A 185 8.93 6.25 4.56
CA PHE A 185 10.11 5.97 3.73
C PHE A 185 9.76 5.42 2.34
N GLY A 186 8.75 4.53 2.26
CA GLY A 186 8.25 4.03 0.97
C GLY A 186 7.52 5.11 0.16
N LEU A 187 6.81 5.98 0.85
CA LEU A 187 6.08 7.10 0.29
C LEU A 187 7.02 8.17 -0.26
N GLU A 188 8.07 8.51 0.49
CA GLU A 188 9.13 9.44 0.10
C GLU A 188 9.81 8.99 -1.20
N ARG A 189 10.18 7.73 -1.28
CA ARG A 189 10.79 7.14 -2.48
C ARG A 189 9.86 7.20 -3.70
N HIS A 190 8.57 6.91 -3.54
CA HIS A 190 7.60 7.03 -4.63
C HIS A 190 7.42 8.45 -5.10
N LEU A 191 7.37 9.41 -4.17
CA LEU A 191 7.29 10.82 -4.53
C LEU A 191 8.53 11.22 -5.34
N HIS A 192 9.71 10.79 -4.93
CA HIS A 192 10.95 11.08 -5.65
C HIS A 192 10.96 10.45 -7.05
N GLU A 193 10.53 9.19 -7.18
CA GLU A 193 10.42 8.51 -8.49
C GLU A 193 9.36 9.19 -9.37
N PHE A 194 8.19 9.53 -8.82
CA PHE A 194 7.15 10.25 -9.54
C PHE A 194 7.62 11.64 -9.99
N LEU A 195 8.25 12.41 -9.10
CA LEU A 195 8.78 13.73 -9.43
C LEU A 195 9.86 13.64 -10.49
N ARG A 196 10.78 12.66 -10.41
CA ARG A 196 11.79 12.40 -11.43
C ARG A 196 11.16 12.16 -12.80
N ASP A 197 10.19 11.26 -12.87
CA ASP A 197 9.58 10.80 -14.13
C ASP A 197 8.62 11.84 -14.71
N ASN A 198 8.03 12.70 -13.88
CA ASN A 198 7.06 13.71 -14.28
C ASN A 198 7.54 15.14 -14.08
N TRP A 199 8.83 15.38 -13.80
CA TRP A 199 9.39 16.70 -13.44
C TRP A 199 8.93 17.82 -14.36
N ALA A 200 8.98 17.60 -15.66
CA ALA A 200 8.61 18.60 -16.67
C ALA A 200 7.12 19.02 -16.60
N HIS A 201 6.26 18.20 -15.99
CA HIS A 201 4.83 18.47 -15.83
C HIS A 201 4.47 19.07 -14.46
N THR A 202 5.44 19.21 -13.55
CA THR A 202 5.25 19.84 -12.25
C THR A 202 5.41 21.36 -12.33
N GLU A 203 4.90 22.09 -11.33
CA GLU A 203 5.16 23.54 -11.20
C GLU A 203 6.66 23.83 -11.06
N LEU A 204 7.40 22.97 -10.36
CA LEU A 204 8.85 23.09 -10.25
C LEU A 204 9.53 22.93 -11.62
N GLY A 205 9.08 22.03 -12.45
CA GLY A 205 9.63 21.81 -13.79
C GLY A 205 9.49 22.99 -14.76
N LYS A 206 8.68 24.02 -14.43
CA LYS A 206 8.60 25.27 -15.20
C LYS A 206 9.86 26.13 -15.05
N THR A 207 10.45 26.13 -13.86
CA THR A 207 11.56 27.03 -13.50
C THR A 207 12.85 26.30 -13.15
N TRP A 208 12.76 25.01 -12.82
CA TRP A 208 13.91 24.17 -12.43
C TRP A 208 14.09 23.01 -13.39
N ARG A 209 15.33 22.54 -13.56
CA ARG A 209 15.68 21.32 -14.29
C ARG A 209 16.42 20.38 -13.38
N LEU A 210 16.03 19.08 -13.39
CA LEU A 210 16.81 18.06 -12.71
C LEU A 210 18.22 18.03 -13.28
N TYR A 211 19.19 17.88 -12.39
CA TYR A 211 20.59 17.79 -12.78
C TYR A 211 20.84 16.53 -13.62
N ARG A 212 21.59 16.70 -14.71
CA ARG A 212 21.94 15.61 -15.62
C ARG A 212 23.41 15.69 -15.97
N GLU A 213 24.02 14.54 -16.18
CA GLU A 213 25.39 14.43 -16.66
C GLU A 213 25.42 13.79 -18.06
N PRO A 214 26.41 14.06 -18.89
CA PRO A 214 26.58 13.37 -20.16
C PRO A 214 26.66 11.86 -19.95
N GLY A 215 25.68 11.13 -20.50
CA GLY A 215 25.56 9.67 -20.33
C GLY A 215 24.81 9.20 -19.08
N ASN A 216 24.39 10.10 -18.18
CA ASN A 216 23.56 9.77 -17.01
C ASN A 216 22.44 10.80 -16.83
N GLU A 217 21.28 10.53 -17.41
CA GLU A 217 20.12 11.41 -17.30
C GLU A 217 19.49 11.48 -15.90
N ASN A 218 19.81 10.51 -15.04
CA ASN A 218 19.34 10.42 -13.66
C ASN A 218 20.37 10.89 -12.64
N ALA A 219 21.42 11.60 -13.05
CA ALA A 219 22.50 12.03 -12.15
C ALA A 219 22.01 12.87 -10.96
N GLY A 220 20.94 13.62 -11.11
CA GLY A 220 20.32 14.41 -10.04
C GLY A 220 19.40 13.64 -9.10
N TYR A 221 19.16 12.34 -9.32
CA TYR A 221 18.37 11.49 -8.45
C TYR A 221 19.25 10.76 -7.45
N GLU A 222 18.94 10.84 -6.15
CA GLU A 222 19.77 10.34 -5.06
C GLU A 222 21.25 10.78 -5.18
N TYR A 223 21.45 12.07 -5.46
CA TYR A 223 22.77 12.64 -5.73
C TYR A 223 23.69 12.52 -4.50
N PRO A 224 24.84 11.86 -4.58
CA PRO A 224 25.75 11.71 -3.45
C PRO A 224 26.46 13.03 -3.13
N CYS A 225 26.48 13.40 -1.86
CA CYS A 225 27.25 14.55 -1.37
C CYS A 225 28.03 14.20 -0.09
N ASN A 226 28.89 15.11 0.36
CA ASN A 226 29.78 14.87 1.50
C ASN A 226 29.06 14.62 2.84
N VAL A 227 27.78 14.95 2.94
CA VAL A 227 26.96 14.82 4.16
C VAL A 227 25.83 13.81 4.02
N GLY A 228 25.76 13.06 2.90
CA GLY A 228 24.71 12.08 2.63
C GLY A 228 24.28 12.05 1.17
N ARG A 229 22.96 11.97 0.93
CA ARG A 229 22.37 12.01 -0.41
C ARG A 229 21.34 13.12 -0.49
N ILE A 230 21.25 13.76 -1.65
CA ILE A 230 20.22 14.71 -2.01
C ILE A 230 19.20 13.96 -2.88
N ASP A 231 17.96 13.90 -2.47
CA ASP A 231 16.93 13.10 -3.13
C ASP A 231 16.69 13.53 -4.59
N LEU A 232 16.58 14.83 -4.82
CA LEU A 232 16.47 15.42 -6.14
C LEU A 232 17.31 16.69 -6.22
N LEU A 233 18.41 16.65 -6.98
CA LEU A 233 19.22 17.83 -7.28
C LEU A 233 18.72 18.48 -8.55
N ALA A 234 18.35 19.75 -8.47
CA ALA A 234 17.90 20.53 -9.59
C ALA A 234 18.57 21.91 -9.63
N HIS A 235 18.74 22.48 -10.80
CA HIS A 235 19.22 23.84 -10.99
C HIS A 235 18.13 24.73 -11.57
N HIS A 236 18.14 26.01 -11.22
CA HIS A 236 17.22 27.00 -11.77
C HIS A 236 17.55 27.28 -13.24
N CYS A 237 16.53 27.42 -14.09
CA CYS A 237 16.73 27.59 -15.55
C CYS A 237 17.47 28.86 -15.95
N THR A 238 17.34 29.93 -15.17
CA THR A 238 17.85 31.29 -15.51
C THR A 238 18.76 31.89 -14.44
N GLU A 239 18.75 31.36 -13.21
CA GLU A 239 19.54 31.88 -12.10
C GLU A 239 20.57 30.81 -11.65
N PRO A 240 21.74 31.22 -11.14
CA PRO A 240 22.77 30.30 -10.64
C PRO A 240 22.37 29.72 -9.26
N LYS A 241 21.24 29.03 -9.18
CA LYS A 241 20.70 28.37 -7.96
C LYS A 241 20.56 26.87 -8.19
N TRP A 242 20.82 26.11 -7.11
CA TRP A 242 20.70 24.64 -7.05
C TRP A 242 19.76 24.25 -5.93
#